data_66d9b4311f57f842da184efb9749f5c0
#
_entry.id   66d9b4311f57f842da184efb9749f5c0
#
_cell.length_a   1.000
_cell.length_b   1.000
_cell.length_c   1.000
_cell.angle_alpha   90.00
_cell.angle_beta   90.00
_cell.angle_gamma   90.00
#
_symmetry.space_group_name_H-M   'P 1'
#
loop_
_entity.id
_entity.type
_entity.pdbx_description
1 polymer ?
#
loop_
_entity_poly.entity_id
_entity_poly.type
_entity_poly.pdbx_seq_one_letter_code
_entity_poly.pdbx_strand_id
1 'polypeptide(L)'
;YEQQQLLNELLAEEYQKNIVKNDRTFNLQHFANYSSVKQRALLRLWLQDWGIALPSLVQLEQIISDVIFAKFDAQPQFRLDDNIVRRYQNRLFLTPMFTDISQEYVEAKFNHPISLPDHLGTLLLKKTTEKMIALWQDENGNTHKETLALPLEGTKVWIRFRYSGKVKLTPNGVNKDIKKVWQQLNVAPWQRQRIPLIFYDDKLQSAVGFFTVFQN
;
A
#
# COMPACT_ATOMS: atom_id res chain seq x y z
N TYR A 1 -21.57 -36.08 -10.39
CA TYR A 1 -20.11 -35.86 -10.26
C TYR A 1 -19.61 -34.90 -11.37
N GLU A 2 -19.88 -35.18 -12.64
CA GLU A 2 -19.44 -34.37 -13.81
C GLU A 2 -19.97 -32.94 -13.79
N GLN A 3 -21.23 -32.73 -13.42
CA GLN A 3 -21.82 -31.37 -13.31
C GLN A 3 -21.12 -30.53 -12.28
N GLN A 4 -20.76 -31.11 -11.14
CA GLN A 4 -20.02 -30.38 -10.09
C GLN A 4 -18.61 -30.05 -10.55
N GLN A 5 -17.97 -30.97 -11.26
CA GLN A 5 -16.64 -30.73 -11.82
C GLN A 5 -16.67 -29.58 -12.83
N LEU A 6 -17.62 -29.60 -13.78
CA LEU A 6 -17.79 -28.53 -14.76
C LEU A 6 -18.06 -27.17 -14.09
N LEU A 7 -18.91 -27.12 -13.06
CA LEU A 7 -19.18 -25.89 -12.33
C LEU A 7 -17.91 -25.35 -11.66
N ASN A 8 -17.09 -26.22 -11.07
CA ASN A 8 -15.83 -25.82 -10.44
C ASN A 8 -14.82 -25.29 -11.47
N GLU A 9 -14.73 -25.94 -12.65
CA GLU A 9 -13.87 -25.49 -13.76
C GLU A 9 -14.28 -24.11 -14.27
N LEU A 10 -15.57 -23.91 -14.54
CA LEU A 10 -16.11 -22.61 -15.00
C LEU A 10 -15.90 -21.51 -13.95
N LEU A 11 -16.04 -21.82 -12.67
CA LEU A 11 -15.82 -20.86 -11.59
C LEU A 11 -14.32 -20.52 -11.48
N ALA A 12 -13.43 -21.51 -11.62
CA ALA A 12 -11.99 -21.30 -11.61
C ALA A 12 -11.53 -20.43 -12.78
N GLU A 13 -12.05 -20.65 -13.99
CA GLU A 13 -11.78 -19.79 -15.14
C GLU A 13 -12.20 -18.34 -14.90
N GLU A 14 -13.39 -18.15 -14.34
CA GLU A 14 -13.88 -16.80 -14.01
C GLU A 14 -13.04 -16.14 -12.91
N TYR A 15 -12.61 -16.90 -11.92
CA TYR A 15 -11.70 -16.41 -10.88
C TYR A 15 -10.38 -15.93 -11.48
N GLN A 16 -9.77 -16.70 -12.40
CA GLN A 16 -8.52 -16.33 -13.05
C GLN A 16 -8.61 -15.03 -13.87
N LYS A 17 -9.79 -14.68 -14.41
CA LYS A 17 -10.02 -13.40 -15.10
C LYS A 17 -10.03 -12.21 -14.16
N ASN A 18 -10.39 -12.42 -12.90
CA ASN A 18 -10.53 -11.36 -11.89
C ASN A 18 -9.33 -11.22 -10.97
N ILE A 19 -8.46 -12.24 -10.85
CA ILE A 19 -7.29 -12.18 -9.99
C ILE A 19 -6.14 -11.44 -10.67
N VAL A 20 -5.49 -10.52 -9.94
CA VAL A 20 -4.26 -9.87 -10.36
C VAL A 20 -3.10 -10.64 -9.74
N LYS A 21 -2.41 -11.43 -10.56
CA LYS A 21 -1.43 -12.44 -10.11
C LYS A 21 -0.24 -11.85 -9.33
N ASN A 22 0.21 -10.65 -9.70
CA ASN A 22 1.43 -10.06 -9.10
C ASN A 22 1.26 -9.72 -7.62
N ASP A 23 0.08 -9.31 -7.20
CA ASP A 23 -0.21 -8.86 -5.84
C ASP A 23 -1.42 -9.57 -5.22
N ARG A 24 -1.94 -10.59 -5.91
CA ARG A 24 -3.08 -11.43 -5.50
C ARG A 24 -4.33 -10.62 -5.12
N THR A 25 -4.47 -9.41 -5.65
CA THR A 25 -5.67 -8.59 -5.46
C THR A 25 -6.78 -9.04 -6.39
N PHE A 26 -8.04 -8.81 -5.99
CA PHE A 26 -9.21 -9.18 -6.79
C PHE A 26 -9.78 -7.94 -7.50
N ASN A 27 -9.92 -8.00 -8.82
CA ASN A 27 -10.48 -6.94 -9.64
C ASN A 27 -12.02 -6.96 -9.56
N LEU A 28 -12.61 -5.82 -9.23
CA LEU A 28 -14.06 -5.65 -9.04
C LEU A 28 -14.78 -5.10 -10.28
N GLN A 29 -14.08 -4.86 -11.39
CA GLN A 29 -14.64 -4.17 -12.56
C GLN A 29 -15.98 -4.73 -13.04
N HIS A 30 -16.16 -6.06 -13.00
CA HIS A 30 -17.36 -6.75 -13.45
C HIS A 30 -18.15 -7.41 -12.31
N PHE A 31 -17.71 -7.23 -11.07
CA PHE A 31 -18.26 -7.94 -9.92
C PHE A 31 -19.76 -7.69 -9.71
N ALA A 32 -20.21 -6.46 -9.93
CA ALA A 32 -21.63 -6.09 -9.80
C ALA A 32 -22.55 -6.81 -10.81
N ASN A 33 -22.00 -7.29 -11.93
CA ASN A 33 -22.76 -7.99 -12.98
C ASN A 33 -22.99 -9.47 -12.65
N TYR A 34 -22.32 -10.00 -11.63
CA TYR A 34 -22.47 -11.39 -11.23
C TYR A 34 -23.69 -11.60 -10.32
N SER A 35 -24.30 -12.77 -10.41
CA SER A 35 -25.33 -13.17 -9.44
C SER A 35 -24.74 -13.23 -8.03
N SER A 36 -25.56 -13.04 -6.99
CA SER A 36 -25.15 -13.11 -5.60
C SER A 36 -24.45 -14.44 -5.23
N VAL A 37 -24.89 -15.53 -5.84
CA VAL A 37 -24.27 -16.87 -5.67
C VAL A 37 -22.83 -16.85 -6.24
N LYS A 38 -22.65 -16.33 -7.45
CA LYS A 38 -21.33 -16.22 -8.10
C LYS A 38 -20.41 -15.25 -7.36
N GLN A 39 -20.93 -14.12 -6.91
CA GLN A 39 -20.17 -13.16 -6.09
C GLN A 39 -19.57 -13.82 -4.83
N ARG A 40 -20.41 -14.53 -4.08
CA ARG A 40 -19.96 -15.26 -2.88
C ARG A 40 -18.95 -16.37 -3.20
N ALA A 41 -19.19 -17.11 -4.28
CA ALA A 41 -18.28 -18.18 -4.69
C ALA A 41 -16.89 -17.66 -5.09
N LEU A 42 -16.83 -16.59 -5.88
CA LEU A 42 -15.58 -15.93 -6.27
C LEU A 42 -14.84 -15.35 -5.06
N LEU A 43 -15.56 -14.71 -4.13
CA LEU A 43 -14.96 -14.17 -2.92
C LEU A 43 -14.38 -15.28 -2.02
N ARG A 44 -15.07 -16.42 -1.90
CA ARG A 44 -14.54 -17.60 -1.20
C ARG A 44 -13.26 -18.12 -1.84
N LEU A 45 -13.22 -18.26 -3.16
CA LEU A 45 -12.01 -18.70 -3.86
C LEU A 45 -10.85 -17.75 -3.63
N TRP A 46 -11.09 -16.44 -3.66
CA TRP A 46 -10.06 -15.44 -3.40
C TRP A 46 -9.50 -15.54 -1.98
N LEU A 47 -10.35 -15.67 -0.96
CA LEU A 47 -9.93 -15.82 0.43
C LEU A 47 -9.22 -17.17 0.66
N GLN A 48 -9.71 -18.25 0.03
CA GLN A 48 -9.07 -19.56 0.09
C GLN A 48 -7.67 -19.54 -0.56
N ASP A 49 -7.49 -18.82 -1.66
CA ASP A 49 -6.19 -18.65 -2.32
C ASP A 49 -5.17 -17.94 -1.39
N TRP A 50 -5.65 -17.11 -0.47
CA TRP A 50 -4.83 -16.51 0.59
C TRP A 50 -4.60 -17.45 1.79
N GLY A 51 -5.19 -18.64 1.82
CA GLY A 51 -5.12 -19.57 2.94
C GLY A 51 -5.97 -19.17 4.15
N ILE A 52 -6.93 -18.25 3.95
CA ILE A 52 -7.83 -17.81 5.02
C ILE A 52 -8.94 -18.85 5.24
N ALA A 53 -9.28 -19.09 6.50
CA ALA A 53 -10.43 -19.91 6.85
C ALA A 53 -11.70 -19.36 6.18
N LEU A 54 -12.52 -20.27 5.64
CA LEU A 54 -13.70 -19.85 4.89
C LEU A 54 -14.67 -19.08 5.79
N PRO A 55 -14.98 -17.81 5.44
CA PRO A 55 -15.91 -17.02 6.22
C PRO A 55 -17.35 -17.57 6.13
N SER A 56 -18.13 -17.28 7.15
CA SER A 56 -19.56 -17.58 7.18
C SER A 56 -20.30 -16.84 6.06
N LEU A 57 -21.51 -17.28 5.74
CA LEU A 57 -22.35 -16.58 4.77
C LEU A 57 -22.58 -15.11 5.17
N VAL A 58 -22.83 -14.85 6.45
CA VAL A 58 -23.05 -13.49 6.96
C VAL A 58 -21.81 -12.62 6.76
N GLN A 59 -20.62 -13.11 7.08
CA GLN A 59 -19.37 -12.38 6.85
C GLN A 59 -19.13 -12.07 5.37
N LEU A 60 -19.42 -13.03 4.47
CA LEU A 60 -19.32 -12.79 3.03
C LEU A 60 -20.26 -11.70 2.57
N GLU A 61 -21.51 -11.70 3.04
CA GLU A 61 -22.50 -10.68 2.68
C GLU A 61 -22.11 -9.31 3.24
N GLN A 62 -21.56 -9.25 4.46
CA GLN A 62 -21.00 -8.02 5.03
C GLN A 62 -19.80 -7.50 4.21
N ILE A 63 -18.88 -8.36 3.80
CA ILE A 63 -17.77 -7.94 2.92
C ILE A 63 -18.32 -7.38 1.60
N ILE A 64 -19.33 -8.00 1.02
CA ILE A 64 -19.95 -7.55 -0.23
C ILE A 64 -20.65 -6.21 -0.03
N SER A 65 -21.49 -6.05 1.00
CA SER A 65 -22.24 -4.81 1.24
C SER A 65 -21.34 -3.66 1.71
N ASP A 66 -20.51 -3.91 2.71
CA ASP A 66 -19.83 -2.87 3.47
C ASP A 66 -18.45 -2.52 2.90
N VAL A 67 -17.86 -3.43 2.10
CA VAL A 67 -16.57 -3.20 1.46
C VAL A 67 -16.71 -3.04 -0.05
N ILE A 68 -17.28 -4.03 -0.74
CA ILE A 68 -17.32 -4.03 -2.20
C ILE A 68 -18.26 -2.95 -2.72
N PHE A 69 -19.46 -2.86 -2.18
CA PHE A 69 -20.48 -1.88 -2.59
C PHE A 69 -20.53 -0.61 -1.73
N ALA A 70 -19.55 -0.39 -0.87
CA ALA A 70 -19.41 0.88 -0.15
C ALA A 70 -19.31 2.08 -1.12
N LYS A 71 -19.61 3.28 -0.66
CA LYS A 71 -19.46 4.51 -1.44
C LYS A 71 -18.05 4.64 -2.03
N PHE A 72 -17.94 5.24 -3.20
CA PHE A 72 -16.67 5.31 -3.94
C PHE A 72 -15.55 6.03 -3.16
N ASP A 73 -15.89 7.09 -2.43
CA ASP A 73 -14.98 7.92 -1.64
C ASP A 73 -14.70 7.37 -0.24
N ALA A 74 -15.39 6.29 0.16
CA ALA A 74 -15.14 5.62 1.42
C ALA A 74 -13.81 4.87 1.41
N GLN A 75 -13.27 4.62 2.60
CA GLN A 75 -12.14 3.71 2.82
C GLN A 75 -12.65 2.47 3.56
N PRO A 76 -13.44 1.62 2.86
CA PRO A 76 -14.11 0.52 3.50
C PRO A 76 -13.12 -0.56 3.89
N GLN A 77 -13.38 -1.17 5.05
CA GLN A 77 -12.58 -2.28 5.54
C GLN A 77 -13.45 -3.24 6.35
N PHE A 78 -13.13 -4.52 6.28
CA PHE A 78 -13.76 -5.57 7.07
C PHE A 78 -12.68 -6.42 7.74
N ARG A 79 -12.74 -6.57 9.05
CA ARG A 79 -11.80 -7.43 9.78
C ARG A 79 -12.22 -8.88 9.64
N LEU A 80 -11.27 -9.71 9.21
CA LEU A 80 -11.42 -11.16 9.10
C LEU A 80 -10.24 -11.81 9.81
N ASP A 81 -10.45 -12.23 11.05
CA ASP A 81 -9.43 -12.73 11.99
C ASP A 81 -8.27 -11.71 12.14
N ASP A 82 -7.06 -12.10 11.79
CA ASP A 82 -5.86 -11.26 11.83
C ASP A 82 -5.62 -10.45 10.56
N ASN A 83 -6.56 -10.53 9.61
CA ASN A 83 -6.47 -9.85 8.34
C ASN A 83 -7.59 -8.82 8.19
N ILE A 84 -7.39 -7.91 7.24
CA ILE A 84 -8.38 -6.90 6.87
C ILE A 84 -8.60 -6.95 5.37
N VAL A 85 -9.85 -7.18 4.98
CA VAL A 85 -10.32 -7.00 3.60
C VAL A 85 -10.55 -5.50 3.39
N ARG A 86 -9.90 -4.92 2.39
CA ARG A 86 -9.98 -3.50 2.05
C ARG A 86 -10.31 -3.32 0.58
N ARG A 87 -11.00 -2.23 0.25
CA ARG A 87 -11.15 -1.82 -1.13
C ARG A 87 -10.39 -0.52 -1.38
N TYR A 88 -9.65 -0.51 -2.47
CA TYR A 88 -9.08 0.72 -3.01
C TYR A 88 -9.30 0.73 -4.52
N GLN A 89 -9.93 1.80 -5.01
CA GLN A 89 -10.42 1.87 -6.38
C GLN A 89 -11.32 0.64 -6.70
N ASN A 90 -11.07 -0.05 -7.79
CA ASN A 90 -11.81 -1.23 -8.23
C ASN A 90 -11.12 -2.55 -7.84
N ARG A 91 -10.40 -2.58 -6.71
CA ARG A 91 -9.67 -3.79 -6.29
C ARG A 91 -9.90 -4.09 -4.81
N LEU A 92 -10.01 -5.37 -4.49
CA LEU A 92 -9.93 -5.87 -3.12
C LEU A 92 -8.49 -6.23 -2.78
N PHE A 93 -8.14 -5.92 -1.56
CA PHE A 93 -6.86 -6.23 -0.92
C PHE A 93 -7.12 -7.01 0.34
N LEU A 94 -6.30 -8.01 0.60
CA LEU A 94 -6.19 -8.63 1.91
C LEU A 94 -4.86 -8.19 2.52
N THR A 95 -4.91 -7.59 3.69
CA THR A 95 -3.73 -7.07 4.38
C THR A 95 -3.72 -7.58 5.81
N PRO A 96 -2.56 -7.75 6.44
CA PRO A 96 -2.52 -7.92 7.89
C PRO A 96 -3.05 -6.66 8.60
N MET A 97 -3.30 -6.77 9.90
CA MET A 97 -3.50 -5.61 10.75
C MET A 97 -2.14 -4.92 10.94
N PHE A 98 -2.01 -3.71 10.42
CA PHE A 98 -0.80 -2.92 10.57
C PHE A 98 -0.80 -2.17 11.91
N THR A 99 0.36 -2.06 12.53
CA THR A 99 0.57 -1.16 13.67
C THR A 99 0.53 0.29 13.21
N ASP A 100 -0.07 1.17 13.98
CA ASP A 100 -0.01 2.61 13.69
C ASP A 100 1.36 3.16 14.08
N ILE A 101 2.18 3.40 13.08
CA ILE A 101 3.51 3.98 13.21
C ILE A 101 3.56 5.46 12.81
N SER A 102 2.42 6.11 12.70
CA SER A 102 2.32 7.50 12.22
C SER A 102 3.03 8.53 13.12
N GLN A 103 3.29 8.17 14.37
CA GLN A 103 4.03 8.99 15.33
C GLN A 103 5.49 8.55 15.49
N GLU A 104 5.88 7.45 14.88
CA GLU A 104 7.23 6.93 14.92
C GLU A 104 8.18 7.81 14.09
N TYR A 105 9.38 7.99 14.60
CA TYR A 105 10.45 8.67 13.88
C TYR A 105 11.80 8.10 14.28
N VAL A 106 12.75 8.13 13.37
CA VAL A 106 14.11 7.66 13.58
C VAL A 106 15.09 8.71 13.11
N GLU A 107 16.06 9.10 13.97
CA GLU A 107 17.16 9.94 13.54
C GLU A 107 18.12 9.14 12.65
N ALA A 108 18.39 9.64 11.47
CA ALA A 108 19.18 8.92 10.50
C ALA A 108 20.67 8.98 10.81
N LYS A 109 21.32 7.80 10.79
CA LYS A 109 22.78 7.68 10.82
C LYS A 109 23.27 7.32 9.41
N PHE A 110 24.17 8.15 8.87
CA PHE A 110 24.73 7.89 7.55
C PHE A 110 25.64 6.66 7.54
N ASN A 111 25.59 5.93 6.43
CA ASN A 111 26.40 4.75 6.16
C ASN A 111 26.19 3.57 7.15
N HIS A 112 25.10 3.61 7.91
CA HIS A 112 24.69 2.51 8.77
C HIS A 112 23.27 2.08 8.43
N PRO A 113 22.95 0.79 8.40
CA PRO A 113 21.60 0.30 8.21
C PRO A 113 20.69 0.76 9.36
N ILE A 114 19.52 1.24 9.02
CA ILE A 114 18.47 1.69 9.95
C ILE A 114 17.32 0.70 9.84
N SER A 115 17.05 -0.06 10.89
CA SER A 115 15.87 -0.92 10.97
C SER A 115 14.63 -0.05 11.12
N LEU A 116 13.67 -0.21 10.23
CA LEU A 116 12.42 0.54 10.27
C LEU A 116 11.38 -0.17 11.15
N PRO A 117 10.47 0.59 11.79
CA PRO A 117 9.44 0.01 12.66
C PRO A 117 8.48 -0.89 11.87
N ASP A 118 7.69 -1.71 12.59
CA ASP A 118 6.65 -2.58 12.07
C ASP A 118 7.09 -3.43 10.87
N HIS A 119 8.32 -3.97 10.94
CA HIS A 119 8.92 -4.83 9.91
C HIS A 119 9.03 -4.22 8.50
N LEU A 120 9.06 -2.90 8.38
CA LEU A 120 9.19 -2.20 7.08
C LEU A 120 10.55 -2.39 6.41
N GLY A 121 11.39 -3.25 6.95
CA GLY A 121 12.69 -3.56 6.39
C GLY A 121 13.79 -2.60 6.86
N THR A 122 14.75 -2.32 5.97
CA THR A 122 15.97 -1.59 6.33
C THR A 122 16.21 -0.43 5.37
N LEU A 123 16.51 0.74 5.93
CA LEU A 123 16.90 1.93 5.17
C LEU A 123 18.39 2.22 5.38
N LEU A 124 19.11 2.48 4.30
CA LEU A 124 20.51 2.88 4.31
C LEU A 124 20.65 4.24 3.62
N LEU A 125 21.16 5.24 4.34
CA LEU A 125 21.51 6.54 3.79
C LEU A 125 23.02 6.61 3.55
N LYS A 126 23.43 6.64 2.29
CA LYS A 126 24.84 6.80 1.88
C LYS A 126 25.11 8.25 1.53
N LYS A 127 26.08 8.85 2.22
CA LYS A 127 26.57 10.20 1.92
C LYS A 127 27.78 10.11 0.97
N THR A 128 27.71 10.80 -0.15
CA THR A 128 28.85 11.03 -1.06
C THR A 128 29.30 12.48 -0.98
N THR A 129 30.27 12.90 -1.77
CA THR A 129 30.76 14.30 -1.81
C THR A 129 29.70 15.29 -2.36
N GLU A 130 28.78 14.82 -3.20
CA GLU A 130 27.85 15.69 -3.93
C GLU A 130 26.37 15.42 -3.57
N LYS A 131 26.03 14.22 -3.10
CA LYS A 131 24.66 13.80 -2.92
C LYS A 131 24.49 12.77 -1.82
N MET A 132 23.25 12.62 -1.41
CA MET A 132 22.81 11.53 -0.53
C MET A 132 22.02 10.52 -1.35
N ILE A 133 22.28 9.23 -1.12
CA ILE A 133 21.55 8.10 -1.73
C ILE A 133 20.82 7.38 -0.61
N ALA A 134 19.50 7.31 -0.72
CA ALA A 134 18.66 6.49 0.15
C ALA A 134 18.34 5.16 -0.53
N LEU A 135 18.58 4.06 0.16
CA LEU A 135 18.28 2.70 -0.28
C LEU A 135 17.37 2.07 0.77
N TRP A 136 16.14 1.81 0.40
CA TRP A 136 15.18 1.10 1.25
C TRP A 136 14.93 -0.29 0.71
N GLN A 137 15.29 -1.30 1.51
CA GLN A 137 14.92 -2.69 1.26
C GLN A 137 13.67 -2.99 2.08
N ASP A 138 12.55 -3.19 1.40
CA ASP A 138 11.26 -3.44 2.03
C ASP A 138 11.13 -4.87 2.59
N GLU A 139 10.02 -5.15 3.26
CA GLU A 139 9.70 -6.47 3.85
C GLU A 139 9.65 -7.62 2.83
N ASN A 140 9.46 -7.33 1.55
CA ASN A 140 9.43 -8.30 0.44
C ASN A 140 10.81 -8.48 -0.23
N GLY A 141 11.83 -7.75 0.26
CA GLY A 141 13.18 -7.78 -0.31
C GLY A 141 13.37 -6.87 -1.53
N ASN A 142 12.37 -6.08 -1.93
CA ASN A 142 12.51 -5.11 -3.00
C ASN A 142 13.37 -3.94 -2.54
N THR A 143 14.24 -3.46 -3.43
CA THR A 143 15.08 -2.29 -3.15
C THR A 143 14.57 -1.06 -3.87
N HIS A 144 14.24 -0.05 -3.10
CA HIS A 144 13.84 1.26 -3.56
C HIS A 144 15.01 2.24 -3.39
N LYS A 145 15.24 3.10 -4.38
CA LYS A 145 16.37 4.03 -4.39
C LYS A 145 15.90 5.45 -4.67
N GLU A 146 16.42 6.38 -3.88
CA GLU A 146 16.27 7.81 -4.12
C GLU A 146 17.62 8.52 -4.06
N THR A 147 17.74 9.61 -4.84
CA THR A 147 18.92 10.46 -4.81
C THR A 147 18.51 11.87 -4.42
N LEU A 148 19.10 12.40 -3.38
CA LEU A 148 18.77 13.69 -2.77
C LEU A 148 19.99 14.60 -2.73
N ALA A 149 19.76 15.92 -2.68
CA ALA A 149 20.80 16.87 -2.35
C ALA A 149 21.35 16.58 -0.93
N LEU A 150 22.61 16.93 -0.71
CA LEU A 150 23.18 16.80 0.63
C LEU A 150 22.46 17.75 1.60
N PRO A 151 22.20 17.32 2.83
CA PRO A 151 21.77 18.24 3.89
C PRO A 151 22.91 19.25 4.17
N LEU A 152 22.54 20.47 4.52
CA LEU A 152 23.48 21.47 4.98
C LEU A 152 24.14 21.01 6.28
N GLU A 153 25.32 21.55 6.56
CA GLU A 153 26.02 21.25 7.82
C GLU A 153 25.14 21.63 9.02
N GLY A 154 25.07 20.73 10.02
CA GLY A 154 24.21 20.89 11.19
C GLY A 154 22.75 20.49 11.00
N THR A 155 22.29 20.20 9.78
CA THR A 155 20.93 19.73 9.53
C THR A 155 20.72 18.30 10.03
N LYS A 156 19.69 18.09 10.81
CA LYS A 156 19.29 16.74 11.24
C LYS A 156 18.47 16.05 10.15
N VAL A 157 18.73 14.78 9.95
CA VAL A 157 17.98 13.96 9.01
C VAL A 157 17.08 13.01 9.78
N TRP A 158 15.80 13.07 9.50
CA TRP A 158 14.78 12.24 10.15
C TRP A 158 14.07 11.33 9.15
N ILE A 159 13.72 10.14 9.61
CA ILE A 159 12.81 9.24 8.92
C ILE A 159 11.50 9.28 9.70
N ARG A 160 10.41 9.63 9.01
CA ARG A 160 9.05 9.69 9.56
C ARG A 160 8.10 8.93 8.64
N PHE A 161 6.90 8.59 9.12
CA PHE A 161 5.91 7.80 8.37
C PHE A 161 4.61 8.55 8.12
N ARG A 162 4.56 9.82 8.48
CA ARG A 162 3.41 10.70 8.25
C ARG A 162 3.86 12.08 7.83
N TYR A 163 3.14 12.63 6.88
CA TYR A 163 3.22 14.03 6.51
C TYR A 163 1.84 14.52 6.07
N SER A 164 1.51 15.76 6.46
CA SER A 164 0.32 16.48 6.00
C SER A 164 0.76 17.84 5.50
N GLY A 165 0.34 18.20 4.28
CA GLY A 165 0.72 19.47 3.69
C GLY A 165 0.80 19.39 2.18
N LYS A 166 1.33 20.46 1.59
CA LYS A 166 1.53 20.56 0.15
C LYS A 166 3.00 20.27 -0.18
N VAL A 167 3.22 19.66 -1.33
CA VAL A 167 4.54 19.36 -1.90
C VAL A 167 4.62 19.86 -3.32
N LYS A 168 5.83 20.24 -3.72
CA LYS A 168 6.17 20.63 -5.10
C LYS A 168 7.14 19.59 -5.65
N LEU A 169 6.79 18.93 -6.74
CA LEU A 169 7.58 17.79 -7.25
C LEU A 169 8.55 18.20 -8.39
N THR A 170 8.33 19.34 -9.00
CA THR A 170 9.19 19.84 -10.10
C THR A 170 9.39 21.35 -9.97
N PRO A 171 10.49 21.90 -10.50
CA PRO A 171 10.80 23.35 -10.42
C PRO A 171 9.65 24.25 -10.90
N ASN A 172 8.98 23.88 -11.98
CA ASN A 172 7.87 24.64 -12.56
C ASN A 172 6.50 24.09 -12.17
N GLY A 173 6.46 23.11 -11.23
CA GLY A 173 5.23 22.49 -10.77
C GLY A 173 4.48 23.37 -9.79
N VAL A 174 3.18 23.07 -9.63
CA VAL A 174 2.35 23.68 -8.60
C VAL A 174 2.43 22.91 -7.30
N ASN A 175 2.23 23.60 -6.18
CA ASN A 175 2.08 22.95 -4.88
C ASN A 175 0.81 22.10 -4.88
N LYS A 176 0.95 20.79 -4.61
CA LYS A 176 -0.15 19.83 -4.52
C LYS A 176 -0.27 19.30 -3.11
N ASP A 177 -1.49 19.12 -2.63
CA ASP A 177 -1.73 18.36 -1.40
C ASP A 177 -1.14 16.94 -1.56
N ILE A 178 -0.39 16.49 -0.55
CA ILE A 178 0.27 15.18 -0.60
C ILE A 178 -0.73 14.04 -0.79
N LYS A 179 -1.97 14.17 -0.31
CA LYS A 179 -3.03 13.17 -0.54
C LYS A 179 -3.33 12.99 -2.03
N LYS A 180 -3.33 14.11 -2.80
CA LYS A 180 -3.51 14.06 -4.26
C LYS A 180 -2.32 13.42 -4.96
N VAL A 181 -1.10 13.65 -4.45
CA VAL A 181 0.11 13.00 -4.98
C VAL A 181 0.02 11.49 -4.79
N TRP A 182 -0.32 11.02 -3.60
CA TRP A 182 -0.51 9.61 -3.33
C TRP A 182 -1.59 8.96 -4.21
N GLN A 183 -2.71 9.67 -4.43
CA GLN A 183 -3.76 9.21 -5.34
C GLN A 183 -3.28 9.08 -6.79
N GLN A 184 -2.50 10.06 -7.28
CA GLN A 184 -1.92 10.02 -8.63
C GLN A 184 -0.92 8.87 -8.80
N LEU A 185 -0.21 8.51 -7.73
CA LEU A 185 0.72 7.37 -7.70
C LEU A 185 0.03 6.03 -7.41
N ASN A 186 -1.31 6.03 -7.29
CA ASN A 186 -2.11 4.84 -6.95
C ASN A 186 -1.72 4.16 -5.63
N VAL A 187 -1.16 4.91 -4.67
CA VAL A 187 -0.80 4.39 -3.35
C VAL A 187 -2.02 4.37 -2.44
N ALA A 188 -2.40 3.19 -1.99
CA ALA A 188 -3.55 3.00 -1.11
C ALA A 188 -3.33 3.65 0.27
N PRO A 189 -4.37 4.17 0.94
CA PRO A 189 -4.25 4.92 2.19
C PRO A 189 -3.44 4.21 3.28
N TRP A 190 -3.62 2.91 3.45
CA TRP A 190 -2.90 2.10 4.44
C TRP A 190 -1.43 1.87 4.10
N GLN A 191 -1.03 2.00 2.83
CA GLN A 191 0.36 1.89 2.39
C GLN A 191 1.14 3.19 2.63
N ARG A 192 0.47 4.36 2.61
CA ARG A 192 1.12 5.68 2.70
C ARG A 192 1.91 5.87 3.99
N GLN A 193 1.39 5.32 5.10
CA GLN A 193 2.04 5.36 6.42
C GLN A 193 3.14 4.30 6.59
N ARG A 194 3.34 3.44 5.59
CA ARG A 194 4.37 2.41 5.55
C ARG A 194 5.53 2.73 4.62
N ILE A 195 5.54 3.93 4.06
CA ILE A 195 6.60 4.42 3.19
C ILE A 195 7.50 5.35 3.99
N PRO A 196 8.83 5.09 4.07
CA PRO A 196 9.74 5.96 4.79
C PRO A 196 9.84 7.32 4.10
N LEU A 197 9.60 8.37 4.87
CA LEU A 197 9.68 9.77 4.46
C LEU A 197 10.96 10.37 5.03
N ILE A 198 11.80 10.95 4.17
CA ILE A 198 13.05 11.59 4.57
C ILE A 198 12.81 13.09 4.79
N PHE A 199 13.21 13.58 5.94
CA PHE A 199 13.13 14.99 6.32
C PHE A 199 14.52 15.54 6.61
N TYR A 200 14.73 16.80 6.18
CA TYR A 200 15.82 17.63 6.64
C TYR A 200 15.22 18.63 7.65
N ASP A 201 15.55 18.47 8.92
CA ASP A 201 14.83 19.05 10.04
C ASP A 201 13.31 18.76 9.94
N ASP A 202 12.48 19.77 9.68
CA ASP A 202 11.03 19.58 9.49
C ASP A 202 10.58 19.64 8.02
N LYS A 203 11.51 19.71 7.07
CA LYS A 203 11.19 19.81 5.65
C LYS A 203 11.25 18.44 4.99
N LEU A 204 10.12 17.97 4.47
CA LEU A 204 10.05 16.74 3.68
C LEU A 204 10.92 16.87 2.42
N GLN A 205 11.80 15.89 2.20
CA GLN A 205 12.68 15.81 1.03
C GLN A 205 12.19 14.75 0.04
N SER A 206 11.74 13.61 0.55
CA SER A 206 11.39 12.47 -0.30
C SER A 206 10.45 11.50 0.41
N ALA A 207 9.65 10.80 -0.38
CA ALA A 207 9.06 9.51 -0.05
C ALA A 207 9.84 8.45 -0.82
N VAL A 208 10.63 7.64 -0.13
CA VAL A 208 11.62 6.76 -0.75
C VAL A 208 10.98 5.79 -1.74
N GLY A 209 11.44 5.81 -2.98
CA GLY A 209 10.91 4.99 -4.07
C GLY A 209 9.66 5.51 -4.76
N PHE A 210 9.14 6.69 -4.36
CA PHE A 210 7.90 7.25 -4.91
C PHE A 210 8.08 8.64 -5.49
N PHE A 211 8.66 9.58 -4.76
CA PHE A 211 8.91 10.94 -5.26
C PHE A 211 9.93 11.68 -4.40
N THR A 212 10.56 12.67 -5.01
CA THR A 212 11.35 13.71 -4.33
C THR A 212 10.58 15.02 -4.34
N VAL A 213 10.81 15.85 -3.30
CA VAL A 213 10.20 17.18 -3.18
C VAL A 213 11.21 18.21 -3.67
N PHE A 214 10.77 19.06 -4.59
CA PHE A 214 11.57 20.20 -5.02
C PHE A 214 11.51 21.29 -3.95
N GLN A 215 12.70 21.65 -3.43
CA GLN A 215 12.87 22.77 -2.50
C GLN A 215 13.17 24.05 -3.30
N ASN A 216 12.47 25.14 -2.97
CA ASN A 216 12.77 26.46 -3.57
C ASN A 216 14.03 27.02 -2.94
#